data_1ddac21e38e648ff201cc07bd251f7b4
#
_entry.id   1ddac21e38e648ff201cc07bd251f7b4
#
_cell.length_a   1.000
_cell.length_b   1.000
_cell.length_c   1.000
_cell.angle_alpha   90.00
_cell.angle_beta   90.00
_cell.angle_gamma   90.00
#
_symmetry.space_group_name_H-M   'P 1'
#
loop_
_entity.id
_entity.type
_entity.pdbx_description
1 polymer ?
#
loop_
_entity_poly.entity_id
_entity_poly.type
_entity_poly.pdbx_seq_one_letter_code
_entity_poly.pdbx_strand_id
1 'polypeptide(L)'
;MAKMSRRGFAAVFACAAALTLNFAPGVQAQQKPVIKVSSLTLPVFNPLVWNIMKARGIDAKHGFELDAKAYPSISAFYAAFATGETDVLIGGPTILQKLYQEGVPVRIIATGFTLADLVTFARDEKIKSLADLKGKQLAIDMGGSQFQVTKIYANAKGIDLGKDIITVNANFAVARAQLEAGRVDAALVIEPLASITARQNPDWRVIFNGAQGWKEITGGDGWEIVTAMRADANAKNPKAPQMLIAALQDVADVMHKDTAAGDKIANETLKLPPGILTAAVESKRLQMIIKPAWDPATRKSITDMMERAVKAGFYEKMPDEKIIYTP
;
A
#
# COMPACT_ATOMS: atom_id res chain seq x y z
N MET A 1 100.82 4.23 33.82
CA MET A 1 101.70 3.79 32.73
C MET A 1 100.86 3.19 31.60
N ALA A 2 100.97 3.81 30.44
CA ALA A 2 100.93 3.27 29.07
C ALA A 2 99.70 2.41 28.66
N LYS A 3 99.13 2.52 27.50
CA LYS A 3 99.42 3.22 26.24
C LYS A 3 98.10 3.23 25.42
N MET A 4 97.87 4.32 24.70
CA MET A 4 96.87 4.48 23.63
C MET A 4 97.06 3.42 22.53
N SER A 5 95.99 2.98 21.92
CA SER A 5 96.02 2.62 20.51
C SER A 5 94.70 2.95 19.83
N ARG A 6 94.81 3.67 18.73
CA ARG A 6 93.81 4.22 17.79
C ARG A 6 93.37 3.16 16.78
N ARG A 7 92.25 3.48 16.10
CA ARG A 7 91.65 3.01 14.83
C ARG A 7 90.50 2.09 15.03
N GLY A 8 89.36 2.24 14.39
CA GLY A 8 89.08 2.95 13.16
C GLY A 8 87.62 3.16 12.96
N PHE A 9 87.26 4.21 12.24
CA PHE A 9 85.97 4.57 11.78
C PHE A 9 85.42 3.56 10.77
N ALA A 10 84.19 3.06 10.98
CA ALA A 10 83.36 2.48 9.93
C ALA A 10 81.91 3.03 10.07
N ALA A 11 81.58 3.96 9.21
CA ALA A 11 80.23 4.51 9.06
C ALA A 11 79.34 3.46 8.39
N VAL A 12 78.30 3.00 9.11
CA VAL A 12 77.25 2.22 8.51
C VAL A 12 76.06 3.14 8.30
N PHE A 13 75.81 3.49 7.03
CA PHE A 13 74.61 4.16 6.56
C PHE A 13 73.44 3.16 6.66
N ALA A 14 72.56 3.29 7.66
CA ALA A 14 71.36 2.58 7.69
C ALA A 14 70.27 3.41 6.91
N CYS A 15 69.93 2.95 5.69
CA CYS A 15 68.81 3.42 4.94
C CYS A 15 67.54 3.04 5.67
N ALA A 16 66.90 4.00 6.37
CA ALA A 16 65.56 3.88 6.86
C ALA A 16 64.60 4.02 5.67
N ALA A 17 64.18 2.91 5.06
CA ALA A 17 63.04 2.90 4.13
C ALA A 17 61.74 3.16 4.92
N ALA A 18 61.27 4.39 4.88
CA ALA A 18 59.94 4.76 5.37
C ALA A 18 58.88 4.10 4.47
N LEU A 19 58.34 2.97 4.91
CA LEU A 19 57.10 2.40 4.36
C LEU A 19 55.94 3.35 4.72
N THR A 20 55.61 4.28 3.84
CA THR A 20 54.36 5.01 3.88
C THR A 20 53.23 4.03 3.53
N LEU A 21 52.63 3.44 4.55
CA LEU A 21 51.31 2.79 4.45
C LEU A 21 50.30 3.86 4.04
N ASN A 22 50.05 3.92 2.74
CA ASN A 22 48.85 4.60 2.24
C ASN A 22 47.63 3.86 2.78
N PHE A 23 47.07 4.32 3.92
CA PHE A 23 45.73 4.02 4.30
C PHE A 23 44.81 4.67 3.25
N ALA A 24 44.43 3.89 2.24
CA ALA A 24 43.26 4.26 1.44
C ALA A 24 42.11 4.47 2.43
N PRO A 25 41.40 5.63 2.39
CA PRO A 25 40.23 5.79 3.22
C PRO A 25 39.30 4.64 2.87
N GLY A 26 39.08 3.76 3.85
CA GLY A 26 38.13 2.67 3.70
C GLY A 26 36.81 3.30 3.25
N VAL A 27 36.32 2.90 2.09
CA VAL A 27 34.97 3.22 1.63
C VAL A 27 34.06 2.63 2.70
N GLN A 28 33.70 3.47 3.66
CA GLN A 28 32.72 3.11 4.66
C GLN A 28 31.45 2.85 3.86
N ALA A 29 31.06 1.59 3.70
CA ALA A 29 29.84 1.21 3.02
C ALA A 29 28.71 1.98 3.70
N GLN A 30 28.20 3.01 3.02
CA GLN A 30 27.16 3.86 3.55
C GLN A 30 25.97 2.96 3.88
N GLN A 31 25.66 2.80 5.17
CA GLN A 31 24.51 1.97 5.57
C GLN A 31 23.28 2.46 4.83
N LYS A 32 22.60 1.52 4.16
CA LYS A 32 21.37 1.83 3.45
C LYS A 32 20.34 2.35 4.44
N PRO A 33 19.59 3.41 4.11
CA PRO A 33 18.52 3.86 4.97
C PRO A 33 17.48 2.75 5.13
N VAL A 34 17.02 2.54 6.35
CA VAL A 34 15.91 1.62 6.66
C VAL A 34 14.61 2.39 6.50
N ILE A 35 13.66 1.84 5.75
CA ILE A 35 12.32 2.39 5.59
C ILE A 35 11.33 1.41 6.26
N LYS A 36 10.69 1.86 7.32
CA LYS A 36 9.71 1.08 8.08
C LYS A 36 8.35 1.22 7.44
N VAL A 37 7.74 0.12 7.04
CA VAL A 37 6.43 0.14 6.38
C VAL A 37 5.39 -0.62 7.19
N SER A 38 4.17 -0.09 7.22
CA SER A 38 3.02 -0.84 7.73
C SER A 38 2.58 -1.90 6.72
N SER A 39 2.33 -3.10 7.20
CA SER A 39 1.77 -4.23 6.47
C SER A 39 0.59 -4.83 7.23
N LEU A 40 -0.12 -5.78 6.64
CA LEU A 40 -1.26 -6.47 7.25
C LEU A 40 -1.01 -7.98 7.32
N THR A 41 -1.59 -8.63 8.33
CA THR A 41 -1.69 -10.10 8.39
C THR A 41 -2.99 -10.61 7.76
N LEU A 42 -3.85 -9.70 7.28
CA LEU A 42 -5.10 -10.04 6.62
C LEU A 42 -4.86 -10.62 5.21
N PRO A 43 -5.78 -11.45 4.70
CA PRO A 43 -5.69 -12.03 3.36
C PRO A 43 -6.06 -11.00 2.28
N VAL A 44 -5.23 -9.97 2.14
CA VAL A 44 -5.33 -8.88 1.16
C VAL A 44 -4.00 -8.72 0.42
N PHE A 45 -3.97 -8.02 -0.72
CA PHE A 45 -2.71 -7.87 -1.48
C PHE A 45 -1.73 -6.82 -0.92
N ASN A 46 -2.13 -6.03 0.08
CA ASN A 46 -1.19 -5.07 0.72
C ASN A 46 0.14 -5.74 1.18
N PRO A 47 0.13 -6.86 1.94
CA PRO A 47 1.38 -7.52 2.32
C PRO A 47 2.16 -8.10 1.12
N LEU A 48 1.49 -8.47 0.02
CA LEU A 48 2.18 -9.01 -1.15
C LEU A 48 3.12 -7.99 -1.78
N VAL A 49 2.78 -6.70 -1.76
CA VAL A 49 3.64 -5.61 -2.27
C VAL A 49 5.02 -5.66 -1.60
N TRP A 50 5.03 -5.74 -0.28
CA TRP A 50 6.25 -5.77 0.51
C TRP A 50 7.00 -7.11 0.40
N ASN A 51 6.25 -8.22 0.33
CA ASN A 51 6.82 -9.56 0.14
C ASN A 51 7.51 -9.71 -1.22
N ILE A 52 6.91 -9.20 -2.30
CA ILE A 52 7.55 -9.15 -3.63
C ILE A 52 8.82 -8.28 -3.55
N MET A 53 8.73 -7.11 -2.95
CA MET A 53 9.86 -6.19 -2.81
C MET A 53 11.06 -6.87 -2.15
N LYS A 54 10.85 -7.58 -1.04
CA LYS A 54 11.89 -8.33 -0.33
C LYS A 54 12.37 -9.55 -1.10
N ALA A 55 11.46 -10.40 -1.58
CA ALA A 55 11.80 -11.65 -2.27
C ALA A 55 12.60 -11.43 -3.55
N ARG A 56 12.40 -10.29 -4.22
CA ARG A 56 13.11 -9.92 -5.45
C ARG A 56 14.29 -8.96 -5.21
N GLY A 57 14.60 -8.61 -3.96
CA GLY A 57 15.68 -7.68 -3.60
C GLY A 57 15.51 -6.27 -4.19
N ILE A 58 14.25 -5.86 -4.43
CA ILE A 58 13.92 -4.57 -5.06
C ILE A 58 14.31 -3.41 -4.15
N ASP A 59 14.12 -3.54 -2.83
CA ASP A 59 14.57 -2.56 -1.84
C ASP A 59 16.07 -2.32 -1.93
N ALA A 60 16.86 -3.38 -1.98
CA ALA A 60 18.31 -3.30 -2.10
C ALA A 60 18.77 -2.70 -3.45
N LYS A 61 18.05 -3.01 -4.54
CA LYS A 61 18.27 -2.43 -5.88
C LYS A 61 18.07 -0.91 -5.87
N HIS A 62 17.06 -0.43 -5.15
CA HIS A 62 16.75 1.00 -5.04
C HIS A 62 17.45 1.70 -3.87
N GLY A 63 18.42 1.05 -3.22
CA GLY A 63 19.34 1.69 -2.28
C GLY A 63 18.79 1.87 -0.86
N PHE A 64 17.78 1.12 -0.43
CA PHE A 64 17.28 1.11 0.94
C PHE A 64 17.11 -0.33 1.47
N GLU A 65 16.84 -0.45 2.74
CA GLU A 65 16.40 -1.68 3.41
C GLU A 65 14.95 -1.52 3.85
N LEU A 66 14.11 -2.48 3.45
CA LEU A 66 12.71 -2.52 3.84
C LEU A 66 12.55 -3.22 5.18
N ASP A 67 11.93 -2.57 6.16
CA ASP A 67 11.46 -3.16 7.43
C ASP A 67 9.92 -3.16 7.44
N ALA A 68 9.31 -4.30 7.10
CA ALA A 68 7.86 -4.44 7.03
C ALA A 68 7.30 -4.98 8.35
N LYS A 69 6.47 -4.18 9.02
CA LYS A 69 5.78 -4.56 10.26
C LYS A 69 4.33 -4.90 9.98
N ALA A 70 3.92 -6.13 10.32
CA ALA A 70 2.59 -6.65 10.05
C ALA A 70 1.65 -6.47 11.24
N TYR A 71 0.44 -5.98 10.97
CA TYR A 71 -0.60 -5.69 11.97
C TYR A 71 -1.86 -6.52 11.70
N PRO A 72 -2.57 -6.95 12.77
CA PRO A 72 -3.71 -7.87 12.63
C PRO A 72 -5.02 -7.19 12.24
N SER A 73 -5.07 -5.86 12.21
CA SER A 73 -6.30 -5.12 11.88
C SER A 73 -5.99 -3.81 11.15
N ILE A 74 -6.97 -3.31 10.41
CA ILE A 74 -6.93 -2.01 9.73
C ILE A 74 -6.65 -0.88 10.74
N SER A 75 -7.28 -0.92 11.91
CA SER A 75 -7.07 0.11 12.94
C SER A 75 -5.63 0.11 13.47
N ALA A 76 -5.05 -1.05 13.78
CA ALA A 76 -3.66 -1.16 14.24
C ALA A 76 -2.66 -0.72 13.15
N PHE A 77 -2.94 -1.08 11.90
CA PHE A 77 -2.14 -0.68 10.73
C PHE A 77 -2.04 0.86 10.60
N TYR A 78 -3.16 1.58 10.68
CA TYR A 78 -3.16 3.03 10.62
C TYR A 78 -2.60 3.67 11.90
N ALA A 79 -2.84 3.08 13.07
CA ALA A 79 -2.30 3.57 14.34
C ALA A 79 -0.76 3.55 14.37
N ALA A 80 -0.13 2.50 13.85
CA ALA A 80 1.33 2.40 13.77
C ALA A 80 1.95 3.53 12.91
N PHE A 81 1.31 3.87 11.81
CA PHE A 81 1.73 5.02 11.01
C PHE A 81 1.46 6.36 11.73
N ALA A 82 0.31 6.51 12.37
CA ALA A 82 -0.05 7.74 13.09
C ALA A 82 0.92 8.03 14.23
N THR A 83 1.35 7.02 14.98
CA THR A 83 2.30 7.16 16.10
C THR A 83 3.76 7.29 15.68
N GLY A 84 4.10 7.03 14.39
CA GLY A 84 5.48 7.04 13.89
C GLY A 84 6.25 5.76 14.17
N GLU A 85 5.57 4.66 14.52
CA GLU A 85 6.18 3.34 14.59
C GLU A 85 6.62 2.86 13.21
N THR A 86 5.88 3.26 12.17
CA THR A 86 6.22 3.07 10.75
C THR A 86 6.28 4.40 10.01
N ASP A 87 7.11 4.45 8.98
CA ASP A 87 7.38 5.65 8.16
C ASP A 87 6.44 5.76 6.96
N VAL A 88 5.98 4.62 6.46
CA VAL A 88 5.23 4.48 5.20
C VAL A 88 4.08 3.51 5.37
N LEU A 89 2.97 3.80 4.71
CA LEU A 89 1.89 2.86 4.47
C LEU A 89 1.32 3.00 3.07
N ILE A 90 0.63 1.94 2.60
CA ILE A 90 -0.23 2.00 1.41
C ILE A 90 -1.67 1.87 1.90
N GLY A 91 -2.43 2.97 1.87
CA GLY A 91 -3.75 3.03 2.48
C GLY A 91 -4.72 3.96 1.77
N GLY A 92 -5.97 3.94 2.20
CA GLY A 92 -7.06 4.70 1.56
C GLY A 92 -6.89 6.21 1.67
N PRO A 93 -7.01 6.96 0.56
CA PRO A 93 -6.77 8.40 0.55
C PRO A 93 -7.69 9.17 1.50
N THR A 94 -8.91 8.72 1.68
CA THR A 94 -9.88 9.37 2.58
C THR A 94 -9.58 9.11 4.06
N ILE A 95 -8.99 7.96 4.41
CA ILE A 95 -8.51 7.71 5.78
C ILE A 95 -7.22 8.51 6.04
N LEU A 96 -6.34 8.64 5.05
CA LEU A 96 -5.16 9.52 5.16
C LEU A 96 -5.55 10.98 5.36
N GLN A 97 -6.63 11.44 4.72
CA GLN A 97 -7.24 12.75 4.97
C GLN A 97 -7.62 12.92 6.45
N LYS A 98 -8.29 11.93 7.04
CA LYS A 98 -8.63 11.92 8.46
C LYS A 98 -7.39 12.06 9.33
N LEU A 99 -6.40 11.20 9.13
CA LEU A 99 -5.15 11.22 9.91
C LEU A 99 -4.44 12.57 9.80
N TYR A 100 -4.40 13.16 8.61
CA TYR A 100 -3.82 14.48 8.41
C TYR A 100 -4.54 15.57 9.22
N GLN A 101 -5.88 15.54 9.24
CA GLN A 101 -6.70 16.47 10.02
C GLN A 101 -6.56 16.26 11.54
N GLU A 102 -6.23 15.06 11.97
CA GLU A 102 -5.89 14.71 13.35
C GLU A 102 -4.43 15.09 13.74
N GLY A 103 -3.69 15.74 12.83
CA GLY A 103 -2.33 16.24 13.07
C GLY A 103 -1.21 15.26 12.73
N VAL A 104 -1.51 14.09 12.15
CA VAL A 104 -0.48 13.17 11.65
C VAL A 104 0.22 13.80 10.44
N PRO A 105 1.57 13.83 10.38
CA PRO A 105 2.31 14.49 9.30
C PRO A 105 2.32 13.66 8.01
N VAL A 106 1.15 13.40 7.43
CA VAL A 106 0.96 12.62 6.21
C VAL A 106 1.49 13.38 4.99
N ARG A 107 2.18 12.67 4.10
CA ARG A 107 2.51 13.09 2.72
C ARG A 107 2.18 11.95 1.77
N ILE A 108 1.17 12.12 0.93
CA ILE A 108 0.86 11.16 -0.14
C ILE A 108 1.90 11.37 -1.23
N ILE A 109 2.67 10.33 -1.55
CA ILE A 109 3.79 10.38 -2.49
C ILE A 109 3.47 9.75 -3.84
N ALA A 110 2.58 8.75 -3.87
CA ALA A 110 2.22 8.05 -5.11
C ALA A 110 0.85 7.39 -4.99
N THR A 111 0.30 6.99 -6.12
CA THR A 111 -0.85 6.09 -6.21
C THR A 111 -0.47 4.66 -5.82
N GLY A 112 -1.43 3.75 -5.82
CA GLY A 112 -1.27 2.34 -5.49
C GLY A 112 -2.25 1.48 -6.28
N PHE A 113 -3.22 0.85 -5.63
CA PHE A 113 -4.27 0.09 -6.31
C PHE A 113 -5.46 0.98 -6.66
N THR A 114 -6.05 0.70 -7.84
CA THR A 114 -7.31 1.34 -8.24
C THR A 114 -8.48 0.74 -7.47
N LEU A 115 -9.66 1.37 -7.56
CA LEU A 115 -10.90 0.84 -6.97
C LEU A 115 -11.43 -0.43 -7.66
N ALA A 116 -10.73 -1.00 -8.64
CA ALA A 116 -11.17 -2.17 -9.38
C ALA A 116 -11.26 -3.44 -8.52
N ASP A 117 -10.45 -3.50 -7.45
CA ASP A 117 -10.42 -4.62 -6.52
C ASP A 117 -11.59 -4.63 -5.51
N LEU A 118 -12.31 -3.52 -5.42
CA LEU A 118 -13.49 -3.35 -4.56
C LEU A 118 -14.72 -3.97 -5.23
N VAL A 119 -15.18 -5.11 -4.72
CA VAL A 119 -16.23 -5.92 -5.36
C VAL A 119 -17.31 -6.29 -4.35
N THR A 120 -18.58 -6.08 -4.72
CA THR A 120 -19.71 -6.60 -3.94
C THR A 120 -20.35 -7.77 -4.67
N PHE A 121 -20.45 -8.90 -3.97
CA PHE A 121 -21.11 -10.11 -4.45
C PHE A 121 -22.49 -10.27 -3.83
N ALA A 122 -23.42 -10.85 -4.60
CA ALA A 122 -24.70 -11.37 -4.14
C ALA A 122 -24.93 -12.79 -4.65
N ARG A 123 -25.71 -13.59 -3.88
CA ARG A 123 -26.08 -14.99 -4.25
C ARG A 123 -27.38 -15.03 -5.02
N ASP A 124 -28.36 -14.18 -4.65
CA ASP A 124 -29.68 -14.14 -5.29
C ASP A 124 -29.54 -13.50 -6.69
N GLU A 125 -29.93 -14.24 -7.72
CA GLU A 125 -29.91 -13.76 -9.12
C GLU A 125 -30.78 -12.54 -9.38
N LYS A 126 -31.72 -12.23 -8.50
CA LYS A 126 -32.59 -11.05 -8.58
C LYS A 126 -31.88 -9.78 -8.16
N ILE A 127 -30.78 -9.89 -7.39
CA ILE A 127 -29.97 -8.76 -6.96
C ILE A 127 -28.91 -8.49 -8.04
N LYS A 128 -29.03 -7.39 -8.77
CA LYS A 128 -28.18 -7.04 -9.92
C LYS A 128 -27.34 -5.77 -9.68
N SER A 129 -27.70 -4.99 -8.66
CA SER A 129 -27.08 -3.70 -8.32
C SER A 129 -27.20 -3.41 -6.83
N LEU A 130 -26.52 -2.37 -6.32
CA LEU A 130 -26.72 -1.92 -4.94
C LEU A 130 -28.16 -1.44 -4.69
N ALA A 131 -28.88 -0.95 -5.70
CA ALA A 131 -30.26 -0.51 -5.55
C ALA A 131 -31.21 -1.67 -5.19
N ASP A 132 -30.91 -2.89 -5.66
CA ASP A 132 -31.71 -4.08 -5.37
C ASP A 132 -31.50 -4.60 -3.94
N LEU A 133 -30.55 -4.02 -3.19
CA LEU A 133 -30.33 -4.32 -1.77
C LEU A 133 -31.24 -3.51 -0.83
N LYS A 134 -32.17 -2.74 -1.34
CA LYS A 134 -33.11 -1.97 -0.50
C LYS A 134 -33.88 -2.90 0.44
N GLY A 135 -33.81 -2.63 1.76
CA GLY A 135 -34.36 -3.48 2.82
C GLY A 135 -33.58 -4.78 3.11
N LYS A 136 -32.45 -5.00 2.45
CA LYS A 136 -31.58 -6.19 2.58
C LYS A 136 -30.27 -5.89 3.32
N GLN A 137 -29.52 -6.94 3.64
CA GLN A 137 -28.29 -6.86 4.42
C GLN A 137 -27.05 -6.90 3.54
N LEU A 138 -26.16 -5.92 3.73
CA LEU A 138 -24.83 -5.85 3.13
C LEU A 138 -23.75 -5.97 4.21
N ALA A 139 -22.95 -7.02 4.19
CA ALA A 139 -21.74 -7.11 5.02
C ALA A 139 -20.60 -6.31 4.39
N ILE A 140 -20.03 -5.38 5.17
CA ILE A 140 -19.00 -4.45 4.73
C ILE A 140 -18.11 -4.02 5.92
N ASP A 141 -16.79 -3.88 5.72
CA ASP A 141 -15.90 -3.32 6.73
C ASP A 141 -16.07 -1.79 6.79
N MET A 142 -16.66 -1.33 7.90
CA MET A 142 -16.99 0.09 8.07
C MET A 142 -15.78 0.93 8.53
N GLY A 143 -14.65 0.31 8.88
CA GLY A 143 -13.44 1.00 9.35
C GLY A 143 -12.53 1.50 8.22
N GLY A 144 -12.76 1.06 6.97
CA GLY A 144 -11.90 1.35 5.84
C GLY A 144 -12.46 2.38 4.86
N SER A 145 -11.61 2.81 3.92
CA SER A 145 -11.99 3.68 2.80
C SER A 145 -13.03 3.03 1.87
N GLN A 146 -13.08 1.71 1.82
CA GLN A 146 -13.99 0.92 1.00
C GLN A 146 -15.46 1.22 1.35
N PHE A 147 -15.77 1.34 2.65
CA PHE A 147 -17.09 1.78 3.11
C PHE A 147 -17.40 3.20 2.64
N GLN A 148 -16.44 4.12 2.80
CA GLN A 148 -16.63 5.52 2.41
C GLN A 148 -16.87 5.66 0.90
N VAL A 149 -16.08 4.97 0.06
CA VAL A 149 -16.27 4.95 -1.40
C VAL A 149 -17.62 4.38 -1.78
N THR A 150 -18.03 3.25 -1.17
CA THR A 150 -19.33 2.64 -1.44
C THR A 150 -20.48 3.57 -1.03
N LYS A 151 -20.35 4.26 0.11
CA LYS A 151 -21.36 5.22 0.57
C LYS A 151 -21.43 6.46 -0.33
N ILE A 152 -20.28 6.97 -0.80
CA ILE A 152 -20.24 8.07 -1.78
C ILE A 152 -20.99 7.69 -3.06
N TYR A 153 -20.72 6.49 -3.59
CA TYR A 153 -21.43 5.99 -4.77
C TYR A 153 -22.92 5.82 -4.51
N ALA A 154 -23.30 5.15 -3.42
CA ALA A 154 -24.69 4.92 -3.05
C ALA A 154 -25.46 6.24 -2.93
N ASN A 155 -24.90 7.22 -2.21
CA ASN A 155 -25.50 8.56 -2.06
C ASN A 155 -25.70 9.25 -3.42
N ALA A 156 -24.72 9.14 -4.35
CA ALA A 156 -24.86 9.69 -5.71
C ALA A 156 -25.97 9.02 -6.53
N LYS A 157 -26.38 7.80 -6.14
CA LYS A 157 -27.50 7.04 -6.72
C LYS A 157 -28.81 7.19 -5.93
N GLY A 158 -28.84 8.05 -4.92
CA GLY A 158 -30.02 8.24 -4.08
C GLY A 158 -30.29 7.09 -3.12
N ILE A 159 -29.26 6.32 -2.75
CA ILE A 159 -29.33 5.18 -1.83
C ILE A 159 -28.62 5.57 -0.53
N ASP A 160 -29.27 5.45 0.61
CA ASP A 160 -28.66 5.68 1.92
C ASP A 160 -28.20 4.34 2.54
N LEU A 161 -26.87 4.14 2.61
CA LEU A 161 -26.31 3.03 3.37
C LEU A 161 -26.56 3.23 4.88
N GLY A 162 -27.23 2.28 5.49
CA GLY A 162 -27.65 2.32 6.89
C GLY A 162 -29.14 2.60 7.10
N LYS A 163 -29.82 3.20 6.10
CA LYS A 163 -31.28 3.36 6.11
C LYS A 163 -31.95 2.48 5.05
N ASP A 164 -31.56 2.65 3.78
CA ASP A 164 -32.12 1.86 2.69
C ASP A 164 -31.53 0.45 2.64
N ILE A 165 -30.24 0.31 2.96
CA ILE A 165 -29.51 -0.96 3.02
C ILE A 165 -29.01 -1.16 4.45
N ILE A 166 -29.33 -2.30 5.06
CA ILE A 166 -28.88 -2.65 6.41
C ILE A 166 -27.41 -3.06 6.32
N THR A 167 -26.52 -2.22 6.86
CA THR A 167 -25.09 -2.53 6.88
C THR A 167 -24.71 -3.40 8.07
N VAL A 168 -24.00 -4.50 7.81
CA VAL A 168 -23.45 -5.41 8.82
C VAL A 168 -21.96 -5.22 8.85
N ASN A 169 -21.40 -4.71 9.96
CA ASN A 169 -19.95 -4.48 10.08
C ASN A 169 -19.21 -5.81 10.18
N ALA A 170 -18.38 -6.09 9.19
CA ALA A 170 -17.59 -7.32 9.13
C ALA A 170 -16.34 -7.08 8.26
N ASN A 171 -15.19 -7.61 8.70
CA ASN A 171 -14.02 -7.63 7.83
C ASN A 171 -14.27 -8.50 6.60
N PHE A 172 -13.46 -8.35 5.56
CA PHE A 172 -13.70 -8.97 4.25
C PHE A 172 -13.87 -10.51 4.30
N ALA A 173 -13.08 -11.21 5.13
CA ALA A 173 -13.18 -12.66 5.26
C ALA A 173 -14.49 -13.07 5.97
N VAL A 174 -14.86 -12.35 7.01
CA VAL A 174 -16.12 -12.58 7.75
C VAL A 174 -17.33 -12.19 6.88
N ALA A 175 -17.27 -11.09 6.13
CA ALA A 175 -18.33 -10.68 5.22
C ALA A 175 -18.60 -11.75 4.17
N ARG A 176 -17.54 -12.28 3.53
CA ARG A 176 -17.64 -13.39 2.61
C ARG A 176 -18.27 -14.64 3.25
N ALA A 177 -17.79 -15.04 4.43
CA ALA A 177 -18.33 -16.20 5.16
C ALA A 177 -19.79 -16.06 5.55
N GLN A 178 -20.24 -14.83 5.91
CA GLN A 178 -21.65 -14.55 6.18
C GLN A 178 -22.52 -14.68 4.93
N LEU A 179 -22.02 -14.23 3.77
CA LEU A 179 -22.71 -14.41 2.50
C LEU A 179 -22.78 -15.90 2.12
N GLU A 180 -21.72 -16.67 2.29
CA GLU A 180 -21.72 -18.12 2.08
C GLU A 180 -22.73 -18.83 2.96
N ALA A 181 -22.82 -18.45 4.23
CA ALA A 181 -23.78 -18.99 5.18
C ALA A 181 -25.22 -18.50 4.97
N GLY A 182 -25.47 -17.59 4.01
CA GLY A 182 -26.81 -16.99 3.77
C GLY A 182 -27.31 -16.09 4.89
N ARG A 183 -26.41 -15.53 5.70
CA ARG A 183 -26.74 -14.64 6.82
C ARG A 183 -26.87 -13.18 6.38
N VAL A 184 -26.34 -12.86 5.21
CA VAL A 184 -26.48 -11.55 4.55
C VAL A 184 -26.83 -11.77 3.08
N ASP A 185 -27.40 -10.77 2.43
CA ASP A 185 -27.81 -10.82 1.02
C ASP A 185 -26.63 -10.49 0.07
N ALA A 186 -25.71 -9.66 0.54
CA ALA A 186 -24.51 -9.27 -0.21
C ALA A 186 -23.31 -9.08 0.71
N ALA A 187 -22.12 -9.20 0.15
CA ALA A 187 -20.85 -8.94 0.86
C ALA A 187 -19.89 -8.16 -0.02
N LEU A 188 -19.31 -7.10 0.54
CA LEU A 188 -18.22 -6.38 -0.06
C LEU A 188 -16.90 -7.03 0.34
N VAL A 189 -16.10 -7.36 -0.65
CA VAL A 189 -14.76 -7.92 -0.50
C VAL A 189 -13.78 -7.21 -1.42
N ILE A 190 -12.50 -7.38 -1.16
CA ILE A 190 -11.42 -6.91 -2.03
C ILE A 190 -10.57 -8.09 -2.50
N GLU A 191 -9.68 -7.84 -3.45
CA GLU A 191 -8.71 -8.86 -3.88
C GLU A 191 -7.72 -9.21 -2.74
N PRO A 192 -7.31 -10.47 -2.60
CA PRO A 192 -7.56 -11.65 -3.44
C PRO A 192 -8.88 -12.39 -3.15
N LEU A 193 -9.63 -11.99 -2.11
CA LEU A 193 -10.88 -12.67 -1.73
C LEU A 193 -11.93 -12.60 -2.83
N ALA A 194 -11.96 -11.54 -3.65
CA ALA A 194 -12.86 -11.45 -4.80
C ALA A 194 -12.60 -12.56 -5.82
N SER A 195 -11.33 -12.80 -6.19
CA SER A 195 -10.95 -13.88 -7.10
C SER A 195 -11.18 -15.28 -6.51
N ILE A 196 -10.90 -15.45 -5.22
CA ILE A 196 -11.21 -16.70 -4.51
C ILE A 196 -12.73 -16.96 -4.51
N THR A 197 -13.53 -15.92 -4.21
CA THR A 197 -14.99 -15.99 -4.19
C THR A 197 -15.54 -16.36 -5.57
N ALA A 198 -15.11 -15.67 -6.62
CA ALA A 198 -15.55 -15.95 -7.99
C ALA A 198 -15.18 -17.36 -8.47
N ARG A 199 -13.99 -17.87 -8.07
CA ARG A 199 -13.56 -19.24 -8.41
C ARG A 199 -14.38 -20.30 -7.69
N GLN A 200 -14.70 -20.09 -6.42
CA GLN A 200 -15.42 -21.06 -5.59
C GLN A 200 -16.93 -21.02 -5.79
N ASN A 201 -17.45 -19.87 -6.21
CA ASN A 201 -18.88 -19.61 -6.37
C ASN A 201 -19.15 -18.94 -7.73
N PRO A 202 -19.02 -19.66 -8.85
CA PRO A 202 -19.13 -19.09 -10.20
C PRO A 202 -20.55 -18.54 -10.51
N ASP A 203 -21.56 -19.00 -9.78
CA ASP A 203 -22.95 -18.54 -9.92
C ASP A 203 -23.23 -17.24 -9.19
N TRP A 204 -22.31 -16.78 -8.31
CA TRP A 204 -22.50 -15.52 -7.61
C TRP A 204 -22.26 -14.33 -8.53
N ARG A 205 -23.04 -13.29 -8.34
CA ARG A 205 -22.98 -12.10 -9.20
C ARG A 205 -22.17 -10.99 -8.55
N VAL A 206 -21.36 -10.33 -9.35
CA VAL A 206 -20.81 -9.02 -9.02
C VAL A 206 -21.92 -7.97 -9.27
N ILE A 207 -22.39 -7.35 -8.22
CA ILE A 207 -23.48 -6.35 -8.26
C ILE A 207 -22.94 -4.91 -8.14
N PHE A 208 -21.68 -4.76 -7.74
CA PHE A 208 -20.97 -3.49 -7.70
C PHE A 208 -19.46 -3.73 -7.86
N ASN A 209 -18.83 -2.92 -8.68
CA ASN A 209 -17.39 -2.80 -8.79
C ASN A 209 -17.00 -1.35 -8.54
N GLY A 210 -16.06 -1.13 -7.63
CA GLY A 210 -15.68 0.21 -7.20
C GLY A 210 -15.17 1.11 -8.32
N ALA A 211 -14.34 0.60 -9.24
CA ALA A 211 -13.81 1.41 -10.36
C ALA A 211 -14.91 1.81 -11.34
N GLN A 212 -15.79 0.87 -11.69
CA GLN A 212 -16.91 1.15 -12.58
C GLN A 212 -17.86 2.17 -11.96
N GLY A 213 -18.26 1.95 -10.70
CA GLY A 213 -19.14 2.87 -9.98
C GLY A 213 -18.53 4.24 -9.78
N TRP A 214 -17.23 4.30 -9.47
CA TRP A 214 -16.53 5.58 -9.33
C TRP A 214 -16.50 6.35 -10.65
N LYS A 215 -16.14 5.68 -11.75
CA LYS A 215 -16.12 6.27 -13.08
C LYS A 215 -17.51 6.76 -13.51
N GLU A 216 -18.57 6.03 -13.17
CA GLU A 216 -19.95 6.41 -13.48
C GLU A 216 -20.35 7.73 -12.81
N ILE A 217 -19.94 7.99 -11.58
CA ILE A 217 -20.33 9.20 -10.83
C ILE A 217 -19.32 10.36 -10.95
N THR A 218 -18.11 10.11 -11.51
CA THR A 218 -17.05 11.13 -11.58
C THR A 218 -16.50 11.37 -12.98
N GLY A 219 -16.65 10.39 -13.89
CA GLY A 219 -15.98 10.37 -15.18
C GLY A 219 -14.49 10.01 -15.14
N GLY A 220 -13.89 9.88 -13.94
CA GLY A 220 -12.45 9.64 -13.74
C GLY A 220 -12.13 8.37 -12.97
N ASP A 221 -10.83 8.14 -12.78
CA ASP A 221 -10.34 7.02 -11.99
C ASP A 221 -10.35 7.34 -10.49
N GLY A 222 -10.50 6.31 -9.67
CA GLY A 222 -10.38 6.38 -8.20
C GLY A 222 -9.36 5.38 -7.68
N TRP A 223 -8.86 5.65 -6.48
CA TRP A 223 -7.82 4.86 -5.82
C TRP A 223 -8.39 4.18 -4.58
N GLU A 224 -8.26 2.88 -4.53
CA GLU A 224 -8.55 2.13 -3.30
C GLU A 224 -7.52 2.47 -2.23
N ILE A 225 -6.24 2.43 -2.62
CA ILE A 225 -5.12 2.81 -1.78
C ILE A 225 -4.09 3.64 -2.54
N VAL A 226 -3.42 4.51 -1.80
CA VAL A 226 -2.29 5.34 -2.25
C VAL A 226 -1.11 5.15 -1.30
N THR A 227 0.10 5.46 -1.74
CA THR A 227 1.29 5.37 -0.90
C THR A 227 1.50 6.68 -0.17
N ALA A 228 1.59 6.63 1.14
CA ALA A 228 1.88 7.77 2.00
C ALA A 228 3.12 7.53 2.85
N MET A 229 3.88 8.60 3.06
CA MET A 229 5.04 8.69 3.93
C MET A 229 4.82 9.77 4.98
N ARG A 230 5.41 9.61 6.16
CA ARG A 230 5.44 10.68 7.17
C ARG A 230 6.40 11.79 6.75
N ALA A 231 6.03 13.04 6.97
CA ALA A 231 6.87 14.19 6.63
C ALA A 231 8.19 14.22 7.43
N ASP A 232 8.17 13.78 8.69
CA ASP A 232 9.35 13.68 9.53
C ASP A 232 10.33 12.57 9.07
N ALA A 233 9.82 11.46 8.55
CA ALA A 233 10.64 10.42 7.92
C ALA A 233 11.24 10.91 6.59
N ASN A 234 10.45 11.62 5.77
CA ASN A 234 10.94 12.25 4.55
C ASN A 234 12.04 13.29 4.83
N ALA A 235 11.90 14.09 5.89
CA ALA A 235 12.91 15.07 6.27
C ALA A 235 14.27 14.42 6.64
N LYS A 236 14.25 13.22 7.22
CA LYS A 236 15.45 12.41 7.53
C LYS A 236 16.08 11.79 6.27
N ASN A 237 15.26 11.46 5.28
CA ASN A 237 15.72 10.91 4.00
C ASN A 237 14.93 11.54 2.83
N PRO A 238 15.38 12.70 2.33
CA PRO A 238 14.68 13.41 1.25
C PRO A 238 14.57 12.66 -0.08
N LYS A 239 15.41 11.62 -0.28
CA LYS A 239 15.37 10.77 -1.49
C LYS A 239 14.37 9.62 -1.37
N ALA A 240 13.87 9.33 -0.17
CA ALA A 240 13.00 8.18 0.08
C ALA A 240 11.73 8.15 -0.81
N PRO A 241 11.03 9.26 -1.07
CA PRO A 241 9.85 9.22 -1.96
C PRO A 241 10.18 8.69 -3.35
N GLN A 242 11.25 9.19 -3.99
CA GLN A 242 11.65 8.75 -5.32
C GLN A 242 12.12 7.30 -5.34
N MET A 243 12.90 6.89 -4.31
CA MET A 243 13.36 5.50 -4.16
C MET A 243 12.18 4.55 -4.03
N LEU A 244 11.18 4.89 -3.20
CA LEU A 244 9.97 4.09 -3.01
C LEU A 244 9.10 4.02 -4.27
N ILE A 245 8.89 5.13 -4.97
CA ILE A 245 8.11 5.15 -6.22
C ILE A 245 8.75 4.21 -7.24
N ALA A 246 10.08 4.29 -7.45
CA ALA A 246 10.78 3.43 -8.39
C ALA A 246 10.71 1.95 -7.95
N ALA A 247 10.84 1.65 -6.66
CA ALA A 247 10.71 0.30 -6.14
C ALA A 247 9.28 -0.24 -6.29
N LEU A 248 8.25 0.57 -6.03
CA LEU A 248 6.85 0.18 -6.21
C LEU A 248 6.49 -0.04 -7.68
N GLN A 249 7.10 0.68 -8.63
CA GLN A 249 6.96 0.41 -10.06
C GLN A 249 7.51 -0.96 -10.44
N ASP A 250 8.70 -1.34 -9.93
CA ASP A 250 9.25 -2.68 -10.13
C ASP A 250 8.33 -3.76 -9.54
N VAL A 251 7.73 -3.52 -8.36
CA VAL A 251 6.75 -4.44 -7.77
C VAL A 251 5.50 -4.55 -8.65
N ALA A 252 4.98 -3.44 -9.15
CA ALA A 252 3.83 -3.44 -10.06
C ALA A 252 4.15 -4.22 -11.36
N ASP A 253 5.37 -4.10 -11.87
CA ASP A 253 5.82 -4.87 -13.03
C ASP A 253 5.86 -6.37 -12.75
N VAL A 254 6.32 -6.80 -11.57
CA VAL A 254 6.24 -8.23 -11.17
C VAL A 254 4.78 -8.67 -11.10
N MET A 255 3.90 -7.88 -10.50
CA MET A 255 2.48 -8.25 -10.35
C MET A 255 1.74 -8.34 -11.69
N HIS A 256 2.10 -7.53 -12.70
CA HIS A 256 1.36 -7.45 -13.97
C HIS A 256 2.05 -8.11 -15.15
N LYS A 257 3.39 -8.17 -15.17
CA LYS A 257 4.17 -8.69 -16.30
C LYS A 257 4.82 -10.04 -16.01
N ASP A 258 5.04 -10.37 -14.71
CA ASP A 258 5.59 -11.64 -14.24
C ASP A 258 4.66 -12.25 -13.18
N THR A 259 3.37 -12.36 -13.53
CA THR A 259 2.32 -12.84 -12.61
C THR A 259 2.64 -14.21 -12.02
N ALA A 260 3.33 -15.08 -12.77
CA ALA A 260 3.73 -16.40 -12.28
C ALA A 260 4.71 -16.31 -11.10
N ALA A 261 5.68 -15.39 -11.15
CA ALA A 261 6.57 -15.14 -10.02
C ALA A 261 5.82 -14.51 -8.84
N GLY A 262 4.90 -13.58 -9.12
CA GLY A 262 4.02 -12.98 -8.11
C GLY A 262 3.14 -14.02 -7.42
N ASP A 263 2.51 -14.93 -8.16
CA ASP A 263 1.70 -16.03 -7.63
C ASP A 263 2.52 -16.98 -6.74
N LYS A 264 3.75 -17.31 -7.15
CA LYS A 264 4.65 -18.11 -6.33
C LYS A 264 4.92 -17.46 -4.97
N ILE A 265 5.28 -16.18 -4.97
CA ILE A 265 5.51 -15.42 -3.75
C ILE A 265 4.23 -15.32 -2.91
N ALA A 266 3.08 -15.07 -3.52
CA ALA A 266 1.79 -15.02 -2.84
C ALA A 266 1.44 -16.34 -2.17
N ASN A 267 1.68 -17.48 -2.84
CA ASN A 267 1.49 -18.80 -2.26
C ASN A 267 2.45 -19.07 -1.09
N GLU A 268 3.75 -18.78 -1.27
CA GLU A 268 4.77 -19.03 -0.26
C GLU A 268 4.58 -18.18 1.00
N THR A 269 4.23 -16.89 0.84
CA THR A 269 4.21 -15.92 1.94
C THR A 269 2.82 -15.69 2.55
N LEU A 270 1.77 -15.73 1.73
CA LEU A 270 0.38 -15.46 2.15
C LEU A 270 -0.50 -16.71 2.14
N LYS A 271 0.03 -17.86 1.72
CA LYS A 271 -0.71 -19.13 1.58
C LYS A 271 -1.93 -19.00 0.65
N LEU A 272 -1.87 -18.11 -0.32
CA LEU A 272 -2.93 -17.97 -1.31
C LEU A 272 -2.94 -19.18 -2.26
N PRO A 273 -4.12 -19.61 -2.74
CA PRO A 273 -4.21 -20.67 -3.75
C PRO A 273 -3.42 -20.28 -5.01
N PRO A 274 -2.78 -21.25 -5.69
CA PRO A 274 -2.06 -20.98 -6.93
C PRO A 274 -2.93 -20.29 -7.99
N GLY A 275 -2.35 -19.33 -8.73
CA GLY A 275 -3.01 -18.61 -9.82
C GLY A 275 -4.04 -17.57 -9.37
N ILE A 276 -4.10 -17.20 -8.09
CA ILE A 276 -5.06 -16.19 -7.61
C ILE A 276 -4.63 -14.76 -8.01
N LEU A 277 -3.34 -14.45 -7.96
CA LEU A 277 -2.85 -13.17 -8.47
C LEU A 277 -3.10 -13.05 -9.98
N THR A 278 -2.77 -14.10 -10.74
CA THR A 278 -3.04 -14.17 -12.18
C THR A 278 -4.52 -13.93 -12.48
N ALA A 279 -5.42 -14.64 -11.78
CA ALA A 279 -6.87 -14.46 -11.95
C ALA A 279 -7.36 -13.03 -11.63
N ALA A 280 -6.79 -12.39 -10.60
CA ALA A 280 -7.11 -11.02 -10.23
C ALA A 280 -6.65 -10.01 -11.30
N VAL A 281 -5.47 -10.23 -11.90
CA VAL A 281 -4.92 -9.39 -12.97
C VAL A 281 -5.69 -9.58 -14.28
N GLU A 282 -5.90 -10.82 -14.72
CA GLU A 282 -6.62 -11.14 -15.96
C GLU A 282 -8.07 -10.65 -15.94
N SER A 283 -8.74 -10.74 -14.80
CA SER A 283 -10.10 -10.19 -14.62
C SER A 283 -10.13 -8.66 -14.50
N LYS A 284 -8.96 -7.99 -14.54
CA LYS A 284 -8.79 -6.55 -14.37
C LYS A 284 -9.31 -6.02 -13.02
N ARG A 285 -9.51 -6.88 -12.04
CA ARG A 285 -9.86 -6.48 -10.68
C ARG A 285 -8.64 -6.02 -9.87
N LEU A 286 -7.44 -6.50 -10.20
CA LEU A 286 -6.22 -6.00 -9.59
C LEU A 286 -5.45 -5.13 -10.59
N GLN A 287 -5.32 -3.84 -10.26
CA GLN A 287 -4.58 -2.87 -11.04
C GLN A 287 -3.73 -2.01 -10.11
N MET A 288 -2.45 -2.37 -9.97
CA MET A 288 -1.46 -1.56 -9.27
C MET A 288 -0.84 -0.58 -10.27
N ILE A 289 -1.15 0.70 -10.12
CA ILE A 289 -0.69 1.77 -11.00
C ILE A 289 0.07 2.78 -10.16
N ILE A 290 1.37 2.90 -10.37
CA ILE A 290 2.23 3.80 -9.60
C ILE A 290 2.52 5.06 -10.41
N LYS A 291 1.97 6.17 -9.93
CA LYS A 291 2.19 7.53 -10.46
C LYS A 291 2.56 8.47 -9.32
N PRO A 292 3.49 9.40 -9.52
CA PRO A 292 3.80 10.42 -8.52
C PRO A 292 2.55 11.24 -8.17
N ALA A 293 2.31 11.46 -6.88
CA ALA A 293 1.13 12.18 -6.42
C ALA A 293 1.15 13.69 -6.78
N TRP A 294 2.33 14.23 -7.08
CA TRP A 294 2.49 15.63 -7.53
C TRP A 294 2.23 15.85 -9.02
N ASP A 295 2.08 14.80 -9.82
CA ASP A 295 1.56 14.93 -11.18
C ASP A 295 0.16 15.57 -11.14
N PRO A 296 -0.12 16.60 -11.97
CA PRO A 296 -1.37 17.37 -11.87
C PRO A 296 -2.63 16.52 -11.99
N ALA A 297 -2.65 15.55 -12.92
CA ALA A 297 -3.81 14.69 -13.13
C ALA A 297 -3.97 13.69 -11.97
N THR A 298 -2.87 13.16 -11.47
CA THR A 298 -2.83 12.26 -10.31
C THR A 298 -3.27 12.99 -9.03
N ARG A 299 -2.72 14.19 -8.78
CA ARG A 299 -3.13 15.05 -7.66
C ARG A 299 -4.63 15.27 -7.69
N LYS A 300 -5.16 15.68 -8.87
CA LYS A 300 -6.59 15.92 -9.04
C LYS A 300 -7.43 14.69 -8.69
N SER A 301 -7.07 13.50 -9.18
CA SER A 301 -7.83 12.28 -8.91
C SER A 301 -7.85 11.90 -7.43
N ILE A 302 -6.75 12.13 -6.70
CA ILE A 302 -6.67 11.89 -5.25
C ILE A 302 -7.51 12.93 -4.49
N THR A 303 -7.39 14.21 -4.83
CA THR A 303 -8.14 15.30 -4.15
C THR A 303 -9.63 15.23 -4.43
N ASP A 304 -10.05 14.81 -5.62
CA ASP A 304 -11.48 14.58 -5.95
C ASP A 304 -12.10 13.52 -5.01
N MET A 305 -11.35 12.50 -4.61
CA MET A 305 -11.82 11.52 -3.61
C MET A 305 -12.02 12.16 -2.23
N MET A 306 -11.09 13.00 -1.81
CA MET A 306 -11.17 13.72 -0.53
C MET A 306 -12.33 14.72 -0.51
N GLU A 307 -12.54 15.47 -1.61
CA GLU A 307 -13.69 16.36 -1.75
C GLU A 307 -15.02 15.63 -1.62
N ARG A 308 -15.13 14.46 -2.26
CA ARG A 308 -16.35 13.66 -2.19
C ARG A 308 -16.60 13.10 -0.80
N ALA A 309 -15.53 12.76 -0.07
CA ALA A 309 -15.65 12.37 1.33
C ALA A 309 -16.17 13.52 2.21
N VAL A 310 -15.74 14.76 1.96
CA VAL A 310 -16.31 15.96 2.61
C VAL A 310 -17.78 16.15 2.22
N LYS A 311 -18.11 16.11 0.92
CA LYS A 311 -19.49 16.24 0.43
C LYS A 311 -20.42 15.14 0.95
N ALA A 312 -19.91 13.95 1.21
CA ALA A 312 -20.64 12.84 1.81
C ALA A 312 -20.76 12.92 3.35
N GLY A 313 -20.21 13.97 3.96
CA GLY A 313 -20.31 14.23 5.40
C GLY A 313 -19.37 13.42 6.28
N PHE A 314 -18.32 12.80 5.70
CA PHE A 314 -17.31 12.10 6.49
C PHE A 314 -16.36 13.06 7.20
N TYR A 315 -16.10 14.23 6.60
CA TYR A 315 -15.19 15.26 7.11
C TYR A 315 -15.79 16.65 6.91
N GLU A 316 -15.47 17.59 7.80
CA GLU A 316 -16.00 18.97 7.75
C GLU A 316 -15.37 19.80 6.62
N LYS A 317 -14.10 19.55 6.30
CA LYS A 317 -13.34 20.37 5.34
C LYS A 317 -12.27 19.58 4.61
N MET A 318 -11.78 20.14 3.52
CA MET A 318 -10.60 19.64 2.81
C MET A 318 -9.33 19.79 3.66
N PRO A 319 -8.36 18.86 3.53
CA PRO A 319 -7.04 19.04 4.12
C PRO A 319 -6.27 20.14 3.39
N ASP A 320 -5.22 20.64 4.04
CA ASP A 320 -4.22 21.50 3.39
C ASP A 320 -3.54 20.76 2.23
N GLU A 321 -3.15 21.49 1.19
CA GLU A 321 -2.46 20.95 0.00
C GLU A 321 -1.16 20.19 0.33
N LYS A 322 -0.55 20.49 1.47
CA LYS A 322 0.65 19.81 1.96
C LYS A 322 0.44 18.31 2.23
N ILE A 323 -0.80 17.82 2.29
CA ILE A 323 -1.05 16.37 2.36
C ILE A 323 -0.48 15.64 1.15
N ILE A 324 -0.43 16.31 -0.01
CA ILE A 324 0.23 15.79 -1.22
C ILE A 324 1.70 16.23 -1.20
N TYR A 325 2.59 15.26 -1.30
CA TYR A 325 4.02 15.52 -1.42
C TYR A 325 4.32 16.31 -2.71
N THR A 326 5.23 17.27 -2.61
CA THR A 326 5.82 17.97 -3.74
C THR A 326 7.35 17.96 -3.53
N PRO A 327 8.16 17.53 -4.52
CA PRO A 327 9.62 17.45 -4.44
C PRO A 327 10.27 18.80 -4.19
#